data_d34eba5a30efe49f9310f3dea7e0ae78
#
_entry.id   d34eba5a30efe49f9310f3dea7e0ae78
#
_cell.length_a   1.000
_cell.length_b   1.000
_cell.length_c   1.000
_cell.angle_alpha   90.00
_cell.angle_beta   90.00
_cell.angle_gamma   90.00
#
_symmetry.space_group_name_H-M   'P 1'
#
loop_
_entity.id
_entity.type
_entity.pdbx_description
1 polymer ?
#
loop_
_entity_poly.entity_id
_entity_poly.type
_entity_poly.pdbx_seq_one_letter_code
_entity_poly.pdbx_strand_id
1 'polypeptide(L)'
;ILLFFIVLIHITAVSSQHNSWPRPSVECKPWTRWWWLGSAVDPPNLSYNLEELARAGMGGVEITPIYGVKNGEPQYINYLSPKWMEMLSHTVSEAHRLGMEVDMNTGTGWPFGGPGVTVEDAATKALFQEYKVKGGTRMEMKITIGDEEQRKVAYLSKLYAFSDDGQKTDLTSSVGQDGILDWLAPAGNWRLIALFVGKTFQQVKRAAPGGLGYVMDHFNKSAVKNYLNRFDDAFSRSGAPRPNSFFNDSYEVYGANWSPGFLEEFEQRRGYKLEEYLPELLGKGQTDTSRRVISDYRETMGEMLLENFTVSWTEWANRHGATTRNQAHGSPANILDLYATVDVPECEIFGITGFDIPGLRKDSLIKIN
;
A
#
# COMPACT_ATOMS: atom_id res chain seq x y z
N ILE A 1 -6.82 65.95 72.37
CA ILE A 1 -7.51 64.80 71.71
C ILE A 1 -6.79 64.53 70.35
N LEU A 2 -5.95 63.49 70.33
CA LEU A 2 -5.21 63.10 69.20
C LEU A 2 -5.96 61.95 68.47
N LEU A 3 -6.46 62.20 67.25
CA LEU A 3 -7.10 61.20 66.45
C LEU A 3 -6.00 60.46 65.67
N PHE A 4 -5.83 59.15 65.94
CA PHE A 4 -5.01 58.25 65.16
C PHE A 4 -5.81 57.71 63.95
N PHE A 5 -5.43 58.06 62.74
CA PHE A 5 -5.94 57.46 61.54
C PHE A 5 -5.13 56.16 61.23
N ILE A 6 -5.76 55.01 61.42
CA ILE A 6 -5.20 53.73 60.98
C ILE A 6 -5.58 53.53 59.47
N VAL A 7 -4.60 53.67 58.57
CA VAL A 7 -4.78 53.34 57.18
C VAL A 7 -4.53 51.85 57.06
N LEU A 8 -5.58 51.05 56.87
CA LEU A 8 -5.48 49.63 56.46
C LEU A 8 -5.10 49.55 55.00
N ILE A 9 -3.83 49.21 54.74
CA ILE A 9 -3.37 48.87 53.39
C ILE A 9 -3.80 47.42 53.12
N HIS A 10 -4.84 47.24 52.32
CA HIS A 10 -5.18 45.92 51.76
C HIS A 10 -4.16 45.57 50.65
N ILE A 11 -3.18 44.73 50.98
CA ILE A 11 -2.33 44.08 49.97
C ILE A 11 -3.15 42.96 49.36
N THR A 12 -3.80 43.23 48.25
CA THR A 12 -4.33 42.17 47.38
C THR A 12 -3.14 41.43 46.78
N ALA A 13 -2.85 40.25 47.32
CA ALA A 13 -1.93 39.33 46.67
C ALA A 13 -2.55 38.96 45.31
N VAL A 14 -2.04 39.58 44.25
CA VAL A 14 -2.29 39.10 42.89
C VAL A 14 -1.61 37.76 42.79
N SER A 15 -2.37 36.68 43.01
CA SER A 15 -1.97 35.34 42.63
C SER A 15 -1.76 35.35 41.12
N SER A 16 -0.50 35.43 40.67
CA SER A 16 -0.17 35.15 39.30
C SER A 16 -0.56 33.67 39.06
N GLN A 17 -1.71 33.46 38.48
CA GLN A 17 -1.98 32.17 37.85
C GLN A 17 -0.88 32.00 36.78
N HIS A 18 0.18 31.29 37.15
CA HIS A 18 1.04 30.71 36.13
C HIS A 18 0.14 29.81 35.32
N ASN A 19 -0.34 30.30 34.17
CA ASN A 19 -0.87 29.47 33.12
C ASN A 19 0.29 28.57 32.65
N SER A 20 0.54 27.50 33.42
CA SER A 20 1.44 26.47 32.96
C SER A 20 0.79 25.85 31.72
N TRP A 21 1.47 25.93 30.61
CA TRP A 21 1.06 25.16 29.43
C TRP A 21 0.83 23.70 29.84
N PRO A 22 -0.24 23.07 29.37
CA PRO A 22 -0.44 21.64 29.61
C PRO A 22 0.81 20.88 29.15
N ARG A 23 1.23 19.89 29.93
CA ARG A 23 2.33 19.03 29.53
C ARG A 23 1.90 18.30 28.25
N PRO A 24 2.72 18.30 27.18
CA PRO A 24 2.40 17.55 25.98
C PRO A 24 2.20 16.07 26.31
N SER A 25 1.07 15.51 25.88
CA SER A 25 0.89 14.05 25.90
C SER A 25 1.80 13.39 24.85
N VAL A 26 1.94 12.07 24.91
CA VAL A 26 2.80 11.32 24.00
C VAL A 26 2.40 11.53 22.54
N GLU A 27 1.09 11.63 22.26
CA GLU A 27 0.54 11.84 20.93
C GLU A 27 0.86 13.23 20.35
N CYS A 28 1.12 14.21 21.23
CA CYS A 28 1.47 15.58 20.83
C CYS A 28 2.97 15.78 20.62
N LYS A 29 3.80 14.80 20.98
CA LYS A 29 5.24 14.85 20.78
C LYS A 29 5.63 14.46 19.36
N PRO A 30 6.77 14.97 18.83
CA PRO A 30 7.26 14.52 17.53
C PRO A 30 7.67 13.05 17.60
N TRP A 31 7.52 12.38 16.48
CA TRP A 31 7.94 10.99 16.28
C TRP A 31 9.01 10.94 15.20
N THR A 32 9.79 9.86 15.16
CA THR A 32 10.81 9.69 14.14
C THR A 32 10.74 8.31 13.51
N ARG A 33 10.94 8.27 12.18
CA ARG A 33 11.20 7.02 11.47
C ARG A 33 12.57 6.51 11.89
N TRP A 34 12.62 5.24 12.25
CA TRP A 34 13.84 4.58 12.72
C TRP A 34 14.24 3.44 11.79
N TRP A 35 15.18 3.76 10.92
CA TRP A 35 15.70 2.81 9.96
C TRP A 35 16.51 1.72 10.64
N TRP A 36 16.03 0.48 10.63
CA TRP A 36 16.80 -0.68 11.04
C TRP A 36 17.56 -1.23 9.82
N LEU A 37 18.73 -0.67 9.56
CA LEU A 37 19.62 -1.02 8.44
C LEU A 37 20.11 -2.46 8.57
N GLY A 38 19.65 -3.38 7.70
CA GLY A 38 19.92 -4.81 7.80
C GLY A 38 19.33 -5.45 9.04
N SER A 39 18.50 -4.72 9.80
CA SER A 39 18.11 -5.08 11.16
C SER A 39 19.31 -5.45 12.05
N ALA A 40 20.48 -4.83 11.83
CA ALA A 40 21.69 -5.02 12.61
C ALA A 40 21.59 -4.24 13.94
N VAL A 41 20.79 -4.74 14.85
CA VAL A 41 20.47 -4.12 16.15
C VAL A 41 20.73 -5.08 17.30
N ASP A 42 21.01 -4.53 18.48
CA ASP A 42 21.19 -5.26 19.73
C ASP A 42 20.59 -4.50 20.91
N PRO A 43 20.26 -5.18 22.03
CA PRO A 43 19.58 -4.56 23.14
C PRO A 43 20.28 -3.34 23.75
N PRO A 44 21.63 -3.33 23.96
CA PRO A 44 22.30 -2.16 24.52
C PRO A 44 22.19 -0.92 23.63
N ASN A 45 22.37 -1.07 22.31
CA ASN A 45 22.28 0.04 21.37
C ASN A 45 20.83 0.50 21.15
N LEU A 46 19.84 -0.43 21.18
CA LEU A 46 18.43 -0.09 21.13
C LEU A 46 18.02 0.75 22.35
N SER A 47 18.39 0.33 23.57
CA SER A 47 18.12 1.08 24.80
C SER A 47 18.79 2.47 24.77
N TYR A 48 20.07 2.55 24.39
CA TYR A 48 20.80 3.80 24.28
C TYR A 48 20.12 4.80 23.32
N ASN A 49 19.76 4.35 22.14
CA ASN A 49 19.09 5.22 21.16
C ASN A 49 17.73 5.71 21.65
N LEU A 50 16.92 4.83 22.26
CA LEU A 50 15.63 5.22 22.83
C LEU A 50 15.78 6.24 23.96
N GLU A 51 16.78 6.09 24.84
CA GLU A 51 17.06 7.06 25.90
C GLU A 51 17.44 8.44 25.33
N GLU A 52 18.27 8.48 24.28
CA GLU A 52 18.62 9.73 23.60
C GLU A 52 17.39 10.38 22.92
N LEU A 53 16.55 9.60 22.25
CA LEU A 53 15.32 10.09 21.63
C LEU A 53 14.31 10.60 22.67
N ALA A 54 14.13 9.88 23.78
CA ALA A 54 13.29 10.33 24.90
C ALA A 54 13.79 11.63 25.51
N ARG A 55 15.13 11.75 25.70
CA ARG A 55 15.78 12.98 26.22
C ARG A 55 15.60 14.16 25.25
N ALA A 56 15.60 13.90 23.95
CA ALA A 56 15.30 14.88 22.91
C ALA A 56 13.82 15.29 22.86
N GLY A 57 12.93 14.63 23.62
CA GLY A 57 11.50 14.94 23.69
C GLY A 57 10.63 14.20 22.68
N MET A 58 11.13 13.13 22.05
CA MET A 58 10.34 12.29 21.14
C MET A 58 9.23 11.53 21.88
N GLY A 59 8.06 11.39 21.25
CA GLY A 59 6.93 10.60 21.74
C GLY A 59 6.95 9.15 21.31
N GLY A 60 7.61 8.86 20.20
CA GLY A 60 7.69 7.51 19.68
C GLY A 60 8.64 7.35 18.49
N VAL A 61 8.76 6.12 18.06
CA VAL A 61 9.58 5.70 16.91
C VAL A 61 8.77 4.80 15.98
N GLU A 62 9.07 4.88 14.69
CA GLU A 62 8.57 3.92 13.69
C GLU A 62 9.70 3.03 13.24
N ILE A 63 9.64 1.75 13.58
CA ILE A 63 10.61 0.76 13.11
C ILE A 63 10.35 0.46 11.63
N THR A 64 11.31 0.81 10.78
CA THR A 64 11.29 0.49 9.34
C THR A 64 12.54 -0.32 8.99
N PRO A 65 12.41 -1.68 8.89
CA PRO A 65 13.51 -2.52 8.45
C PRO A 65 13.78 -2.32 6.96
N ILE A 66 15.04 -2.05 6.61
CA ILE A 66 15.48 -1.89 5.22
C ILE A 66 16.82 -2.59 4.99
N TYR A 67 17.31 -2.54 3.74
CA TYR A 67 18.61 -3.08 3.38
C TYR A 67 19.71 -2.63 4.35
N GLY A 68 20.77 -3.42 4.44
CA GLY A 68 21.88 -3.11 5.33
C GLY A 68 23.00 -2.29 4.68
N VAL A 69 24.03 -2.02 5.47
CA VAL A 69 25.25 -1.35 5.02
C VAL A 69 26.31 -2.37 4.60
N LYS A 70 27.09 -2.04 3.60
CA LYS A 70 28.20 -2.88 3.15
C LYS A 70 29.15 -3.20 4.31
N ASN A 71 29.54 -4.44 4.44
CA ASN A 71 30.37 -5.03 5.52
C ASN A 71 29.66 -5.14 6.88
N GLY A 72 28.35 -4.92 6.95
CA GLY A 72 27.53 -5.16 8.13
C GLY A 72 26.83 -6.52 8.15
N GLU A 73 26.96 -7.30 7.08
CA GLU A 73 26.23 -8.57 6.85
C GLU A 73 26.33 -9.57 8.01
N PRO A 74 27.46 -9.73 8.73
CA PRO A 74 27.53 -10.66 9.85
C PRO A 74 26.60 -10.32 11.02
N GLN A 75 26.11 -9.07 11.08
CA GLN A 75 25.24 -8.58 12.15
C GLN A 75 23.76 -8.55 11.74
N TYR A 76 23.47 -8.88 10.48
CA TYR A 76 22.09 -8.80 9.98
C TYR A 76 21.18 -9.81 10.63
N ILE A 77 19.95 -9.38 10.91
CA ILE A 77 18.90 -10.21 11.48
C ILE A 77 17.78 -10.33 10.46
N ASN A 78 17.39 -11.56 10.13
CA ASN A 78 16.28 -11.81 9.22
C ASN A 78 14.95 -11.32 9.82
N TYR A 79 14.22 -10.56 9.03
CA TYR A 79 12.92 -10.02 9.41
C TYR A 79 11.94 -11.12 9.89
N LEU A 80 11.23 -10.84 10.97
CA LEU A 80 10.30 -11.76 11.65
C LEU A 80 10.90 -13.08 12.14
N SER A 81 12.23 -13.24 12.12
CA SER A 81 12.89 -14.38 12.78
C SER A 81 12.73 -14.30 14.31
N PRO A 82 12.92 -15.41 15.06
CA PRO A 82 12.87 -15.36 16.52
C PRO A 82 13.77 -14.26 17.12
N LYS A 83 14.98 -14.07 16.56
CA LYS A 83 15.91 -13.04 17.02
C LYS A 83 15.39 -11.62 16.70
N TRP A 84 14.75 -11.42 15.54
CA TRP A 84 14.14 -10.14 15.19
C TRP A 84 12.98 -9.81 16.13
N MET A 85 12.14 -10.79 16.44
CA MET A 85 11.02 -10.63 17.37
C MET A 85 11.49 -10.36 18.81
N GLU A 86 12.63 -10.94 19.22
CA GLU A 86 13.29 -10.59 20.49
C GLU A 86 13.70 -9.11 20.53
N MET A 87 14.30 -8.60 19.44
CA MET A 87 14.68 -7.17 19.33
C MET A 87 13.46 -6.26 19.36
N LEU A 88 12.39 -6.63 18.65
CA LEU A 88 11.11 -5.90 18.72
C LEU A 88 10.57 -5.87 20.15
N SER A 89 10.53 -7.01 20.82
CA SER A 89 10.04 -7.11 22.20
C SER A 89 10.84 -6.22 23.16
N HIS A 90 12.16 -6.25 23.04
CA HIS A 90 13.05 -5.37 23.81
C HIS A 90 12.74 -3.89 23.54
N THR A 91 12.62 -3.53 22.26
CA THR A 91 12.36 -2.14 21.84
C THR A 91 11.04 -1.61 22.39
N VAL A 92 9.95 -2.39 22.27
CA VAL A 92 8.63 -1.98 22.78
C VAL A 92 8.68 -1.83 24.32
N SER A 93 9.32 -2.76 25.01
CA SER A 93 9.43 -2.71 26.49
C SER A 93 10.23 -1.49 26.96
N GLU A 94 11.37 -1.20 26.30
CA GLU A 94 12.22 -0.05 26.63
C GLU A 94 11.52 1.29 26.29
N ALA A 95 10.86 1.37 25.16
CA ALA A 95 10.09 2.56 24.79
C ALA A 95 9.02 2.87 25.84
N HIS A 96 8.24 1.87 26.25
CA HIS A 96 7.23 2.04 27.31
C HIS A 96 7.86 2.46 28.64
N ARG A 97 9.02 1.91 29.04
CA ARG A 97 9.76 2.34 30.22
C ARG A 97 10.10 3.83 30.19
N LEU A 98 10.36 4.36 29.01
CA LEU A 98 10.72 5.76 28.76
C LEU A 98 9.51 6.68 28.48
N GLY A 99 8.28 6.15 28.49
CA GLY A 99 7.06 6.88 28.17
C GLY A 99 6.98 7.27 26.69
N MET A 100 7.50 6.38 25.83
CA MET A 100 7.46 6.45 24.37
C MET A 100 6.63 5.29 23.82
N GLU A 101 6.15 5.45 22.59
CA GLU A 101 5.44 4.42 21.82
C GLU A 101 6.27 3.91 20.64
N VAL A 102 5.87 2.76 20.09
CA VAL A 102 6.55 2.13 18.95
C VAL A 102 5.53 1.79 17.87
N ASP A 103 5.73 2.32 16.68
CA ASP A 103 5.07 1.87 15.46
C ASP A 103 6.01 0.94 14.68
N MET A 104 5.44 0.15 13.78
CA MET A 104 6.20 -0.80 12.98
C MET A 104 5.65 -0.86 11.55
N ASN A 105 6.54 -0.76 10.57
CA ASN A 105 6.18 -1.03 9.18
C ASN A 105 5.67 -2.48 9.02
N THR A 106 4.54 -2.66 8.35
CA THR A 106 3.96 -3.98 8.07
C THR A 106 4.69 -4.64 6.89
N GLY A 107 6.00 -4.65 6.93
CA GLY A 107 6.88 -5.19 5.91
C GLY A 107 8.32 -4.73 6.08
N THR A 108 9.11 -4.91 5.05
CA THR A 108 10.46 -4.35 4.94
C THR A 108 10.52 -3.45 3.71
N GLY A 109 11.11 -2.25 3.83
CA GLY A 109 11.00 -1.27 2.76
C GLY A 109 9.53 -1.06 2.37
N TRP A 110 9.23 -1.03 1.08
CA TRP A 110 7.88 -0.87 0.52
C TRP A 110 7.78 -1.37 -0.93
N PRO A 111 6.56 -1.59 -1.47
CA PRO A 111 5.28 -1.80 -0.79
C PRO A 111 5.20 -3.17 -0.10
N PHE A 112 4.04 -3.53 0.48
CA PHE A 112 3.85 -4.82 1.14
C PHE A 112 4.17 -5.99 0.21
N GLY A 113 4.98 -6.91 0.74
CA GLY A 113 5.46 -8.07 0.01
C GLY A 113 6.54 -8.84 0.80
N GLY A 114 7.16 -9.80 0.15
CA GLY A 114 8.24 -10.56 0.76
C GLY A 114 8.27 -12.04 0.38
N PRO A 115 9.11 -12.84 1.04
CA PRO A 115 9.39 -14.23 0.62
C PRO A 115 8.19 -15.18 0.78
N GLY A 116 7.17 -14.80 1.57
CA GLY A 116 5.94 -15.57 1.72
C GLY A 116 4.88 -15.28 0.65
N VAL A 117 5.12 -14.33 -0.25
CA VAL A 117 4.19 -14.04 -1.35
C VAL A 117 4.50 -14.98 -2.51
N THR A 118 3.57 -15.90 -2.78
CA THR A 118 3.67 -16.84 -3.92
C THR A 118 3.42 -16.11 -5.24
N VAL A 119 3.67 -16.77 -6.37
CA VAL A 119 3.36 -16.19 -7.70
C VAL A 119 1.85 -15.93 -7.82
N GLU A 120 1.01 -16.78 -7.26
CA GLU A 120 -0.44 -16.63 -7.25
C GLU A 120 -0.89 -15.38 -6.51
N ASP A 121 -0.27 -15.11 -5.34
CA ASP A 121 -0.58 -13.95 -4.49
C ASP A 121 0.14 -12.67 -4.92
N ALA A 122 1.03 -12.74 -5.92
CA ALA A 122 1.81 -11.60 -6.40
C ALA A 122 0.97 -10.62 -7.22
N ALA A 123 1.37 -9.34 -7.19
CA ALA A 123 0.74 -8.23 -7.90
C ALA A 123 0.50 -8.53 -9.37
N THR A 124 -0.72 -8.31 -9.82
CA THR A 124 -1.29 -8.79 -11.08
C THR A 124 -1.49 -7.65 -12.09
N LYS A 125 -1.36 -7.95 -13.36
CA LYS A 125 -1.63 -7.01 -14.46
C LYS A 125 -2.43 -7.64 -15.59
N ALA A 126 -3.27 -6.85 -16.24
CA ALA A 126 -3.89 -7.18 -17.51
C ALA A 126 -2.90 -6.97 -18.65
N LEU A 127 -2.90 -7.93 -19.58
CA LEU A 127 -2.11 -7.88 -20.80
C LEU A 127 -3.05 -8.09 -21.99
N PHE A 128 -2.99 -7.19 -22.95
CA PHE A 128 -3.85 -7.22 -24.13
C PHE A 128 -3.06 -7.56 -25.37
N GLN A 129 -3.60 -8.50 -26.15
CA GLN A 129 -3.06 -8.84 -27.46
C GLN A 129 -4.15 -8.68 -28.51
N GLU A 130 -3.87 -7.91 -29.54
CA GLU A 130 -4.83 -7.63 -30.61
C GLU A 130 -4.47 -8.36 -31.90
N TYR A 131 -5.51 -8.83 -32.58
CA TYR A 131 -5.38 -9.43 -33.90
C TYR A 131 -6.41 -8.82 -34.84
N LYS A 132 -6.01 -8.55 -36.08
CA LYS A 132 -6.92 -8.14 -37.16
C LYS A 132 -7.11 -9.30 -38.11
N VAL A 133 -8.33 -9.71 -38.34
CA VAL A 133 -8.66 -10.83 -39.17
C VAL A 133 -9.76 -10.49 -40.17
N LYS A 134 -9.71 -11.09 -41.34
CA LYS A 134 -10.77 -11.00 -42.37
C LYS A 134 -11.58 -12.27 -42.28
N GLY A 135 -12.88 -12.12 -42.02
CA GLY A 135 -13.81 -13.25 -41.98
C GLY A 135 -14.22 -13.78 -43.35
N GLY A 136 -15.10 -14.78 -43.30
CA GLY A 136 -15.60 -15.49 -44.50
C GLY A 136 -15.00 -16.87 -44.68
N THR A 137 -13.99 -17.23 -43.86
CA THR A 137 -13.35 -18.56 -43.88
C THR A 137 -13.07 -19.05 -42.46
N ARG A 138 -12.94 -20.36 -42.30
CA ARG A 138 -12.47 -20.96 -41.06
C ARG A 138 -11.00 -20.60 -40.86
N MET A 139 -10.65 -20.20 -39.64
CA MET A 139 -9.29 -19.87 -39.25
C MET A 139 -8.83 -20.67 -38.06
N GLU A 140 -7.58 -21.07 -38.09
CA GLU A 140 -6.86 -21.63 -36.98
C GLU A 140 -5.68 -20.70 -36.67
N MET A 141 -5.63 -20.13 -35.46
CA MET A 141 -4.57 -19.20 -35.09
C MET A 141 -4.17 -19.33 -33.63
N LYS A 142 -2.88 -19.18 -33.37
CA LYS A 142 -2.34 -19.20 -32.03
C LYS A 142 -2.66 -17.87 -31.28
N ILE A 143 -3.36 -17.98 -30.16
CA ILE A 143 -3.61 -16.86 -29.24
C ILE A 143 -2.52 -16.92 -28.17
N THR A 144 -1.61 -15.95 -28.15
CA THR A 144 -0.44 -15.97 -27.28
C THR A 144 0.04 -14.56 -26.97
N ILE A 145 0.81 -14.42 -25.88
CA ILE A 145 1.49 -13.18 -25.51
C ILE A 145 2.89 -13.16 -26.11
N GLY A 146 3.34 -11.99 -26.57
CA GLY A 146 4.70 -11.79 -27.07
C GLY A 146 5.78 -11.90 -26.00
N ASP A 147 5.48 -11.53 -24.77
CA ASP A 147 6.40 -11.55 -23.61
C ASP A 147 6.63 -12.99 -23.11
N GLU A 148 7.89 -13.45 -23.17
CA GLU A 148 8.27 -14.81 -22.80
C GLU A 148 8.17 -15.11 -21.30
N GLU A 149 8.41 -14.14 -20.45
CA GLU A 149 8.25 -14.33 -18.99
C GLU A 149 6.78 -14.46 -18.63
N GLN A 150 5.94 -13.62 -19.22
CA GLN A 150 4.50 -13.70 -19.02
C GLN A 150 3.89 -15.01 -19.53
N ARG A 151 4.39 -15.56 -20.63
CA ARG A 151 3.91 -16.87 -21.16
C ARG A 151 4.00 -18.02 -20.16
N LYS A 152 4.88 -17.91 -19.16
CA LYS A 152 5.06 -18.97 -18.14
C LYS A 152 4.00 -18.93 -17.04
N VAL A 153 3.38 -17.76 -16.81
CA VAL A 153 2.51 -17.51 -15.64
C VAL A 153 1.14 -16.94 -16.03
N ALA A 154 1.05 -16.25 -17.17
CA ALA A 154 -0.20 -15.63 -17.58
C ALA A 154 -1.14 -16.66 -18.21
N TYR A 155 -2.42 -16.48 -17.96
CA TYR A 155 -3.49 -17.27 -18.57
C TYR A 155 -4.43 -16.39 -19.38
N LEU A 156 -5.04 -16.95 -20.42
CA LEU A 156 -6.08 -16.30 -21.18
C LEU A 156 -7.34 -16.20 -20.32
N SER A 157 -7.78 -15.00 -20.01
CA SER A 157 -9.00 -14.74 -19.29
C SER A 157 -10.19 -14.63 -20.25
N LYS A 158 -10.03 -13.82 -21.31
CA LYS A 158 -11.08 -13.61 -22.32
C LYS A 158 -10.47 -13.43 -23.71
N LEU A 159 -11.21 -13.89 -24.71
CA LEU A 159 -11.00 -13.56 -26.11
C LEU A 159 -12.31 -13.06 -26.71
N TYR A 160 -12.34 -11.81 -27.13
CA TYR A 160 -13.52 -11.21 -27.78
C TYR A 160 -13.20 -10.78 -29.20
N ALA A 161 -14.16 -11.01 -30.11
CA ALA A 161 -14.12 -10.51 -31.48
C ALA A 161 -15.14 -9.36 -31.64
N PHE A 162 -14.68 -8.28 -32.26
CA PHE A 162 -15.46 -7.08 -32.56
C PHE A 162 -15.42 -6.83 -34.07
N SER A 163 -16.60 -6.73 -34.70
CA SER A 163 -16.69 -6.41 -36.12
C SER A 163 -16.84 -4.92 -36.40
N ASP A 164 -16.56 -4.48 -37.61
CA ASP A 164 -16.71 -3.07 -38.01
C ASP A 164 -18.17 -2.60 -37.95
N ASP A 165 -19.15 -3.52 -38.05
CA ASP A 165 -20.60 -3.23 -37.95
C ASP A 165 -21.15 -3.34 -36.52
N GLY A 166 -20.29 -3.52 -35.51
CA GLY A 166 -20.63 -3.46 -34.09
C GLY A 166 -21.05 -4.80 -33.46
N GLN A 167 -20.90 -5.93 -34.17
CA GLN A 167 -21.12 -7.25 -33.56
C GLN A 167 -20.01 -7.56 -32.55
N LYS A 168 -20.36 -8.24 -31.46
CA LYS A 168 -19.46 -8.70 -30.42
C LYS A 168 -19.65 -10.21 -30.21
N THR A 169 -18.55 -10.96 -30.11
CA THR A 169 -18.60 -12.41 -29.92
C THR A 169 -17.55 -12.83 -28.91
N ASP A 170 -17.96 -13.55 -27.86
CA ASP A 170 -17.03 -14.22 -26.94
C ASP A 170 -16.49 -15.48 -27.61
N LEU A 171 -15.21 -15.53 -27.83
CA LEU A 171 -14.49 -16.66 -28.44
C LEU A 171 -13.62 -17.41 -27.40
N THR A 172 -13.74 -17.10 -26.11
CA THR A 172 -12.89 -17.68 -25.07
C THR A 172 -12.96 -19.21 -25.08
N SER A 173 -14.15 -19.79 -25.21
CA SER A 173 -14.35 -21.25 -25.27
C SER A 173 -13.95 -21.89 -26.59
N SER A 174 -13.69 -21.09 -27.63
CA SER A 174 -13.22 -21.56 -28.93
C SER A 174 -11.70 -21.68 -29.02
N VAL A 175 -10.99 -21.29 -27.96
CA VAL A 175 -9.54 -21.47 -27.83
C VAL A 175 -9.28 -22.79 -27.12
N GLY A 176 -8.59 -23.71 -27.81
CA GLY A 176 -8.21 -24.99 -27.26
C GLY A 176 -7.17 -24.89 -26.15
N GLN A 177 -6.95 -25.99 -25.40
CA GLN A 177 -5.91 -26.06 -24.36
C GLN A 177 -4.50 -25.80 -24.90
N ASP A 178 -4.28 -26.06 -26.16
CA ASP A 178 -3.04 -25.74 -26.87
C ASP A 178 -2.93 -24.24 -27.22
N GLY A 179 -3.97 -23.45 -26.92
CA GLY A 179 -4.06 -22.01 -27.19
C GLY A 179 -4.36 -21.71 -28.68
N ILE A 180 -4.86 -22.67 -29.45
CA ILE A 180 -5.30 -22.45 -30.83
C ILE A 180 -6.77 -22.07 -30.85
N LEU A 181 -7.08 -20.92 -31.43
CA LEU A 181 -8.44 -20.51 -31.76
C LEU A 181 -8.85 -21.25 -33.04
N ASP A 182 -9.95 -21.97 -32.97
CA ASP A 182 -10.64 -22.53 -34.15
C ASP A 182 -11.98 -21.78 -34.29
N TRP A 183 -12.10 -20.96 -35.33
CA TRP A 183 -13.26 -20.11 -35.50
C TRP A 183 -13.64 -19.95 -36.99
N LEU A 184 -14.94 -20.17 -37.28
CA LEU A 184 -15.52 -19.78 -38.56
C LEU A 184 -16.01 -18.34 -38.45
N ALA A 185 -15.17 -17.38 -38.82
CA ALA A 185 -15.51 -15.96 -38.74
C ALA A 185 -16.57 -15.60 -39.78
N PRO A 186 -17.67 -14.92 -39.42
CA PRO A 186 -18.59 -14.32 -40.37
C PRO A 186 -17.87 -13.37 -41.32
N ALA A 187 -18.42 -13.16 -42.52
CA ALA A 187 -17.84 -12.24 -43.50
C ALA A 187 -17.70 -10.82 -42.94
N GLY A 188 -16.61 -10.13 -43.28
CA GLY A 188 -16.30 -8.78 -42.74
C GLY A 188 -14.92 -8.69 -42.13
N ASN A 189 -14.61 -7.52 -41.56
CA ASN A 189 -13.38 -7.31 -40.82
C ASN A 189 -13.64 -7.44 -39.31
N TRP A 190 -12.73 -8.12 -38.65
CA TRP A 190 -12.82 -8.37 -37.23
C TRP A 190 -11.54 -7.95 -36.50
N ARG A 191 -11.72 -7.34 -35.31
CA ARG A 191 -10.66 -7.07 -34.34
C ARG A 191 -10.85 -8.03 -33.19
N LEU A 192 -9.89 -8.93 -32.97
CA LEU A 192 -9.89 -9.80 -31.81
C LEU A 192 -9.04 -9.16 -30.73
N ILE A 193 -9.53 -9.17 -29.51
CA ILE A 193 -8.81 -8.70 -28.33
C ILE A 193 -8.76 -9.84 -27.32
N ALA A 194 -7.55 -10.32 -27.08
CA ALA A 194 -7.27 -11.30 -26.03
C ALA A 194 -6.81 -10.57 -24.77
N LEU A 195 -7.51 -10.82 -23.68
CA LEU A 195 -7.15 -10.39 -22.32
C LEU A 195 -6.46 -11.54 -21.61
N PHE A 196 -5.20 -11.35 -21.29
CA PHE A 196 -4.45 -12.26 -20.42
C PHE A 196 -4.23 -11.61 -19.04
N VAL A 197 -4.25 -12.44 -18.03
CA VAL A 197 -3.93 -12.05 -16.67
C VAL A 197 -2.53 -12.55 -16.32
N GLY A 198 -1.62 -11.64 -16.11
CA GLY A 198 -0.21 -11.91 -15.84
C GLY A 198 0.26 -11.28 -14.54
N LYS A 199 1.56 -11.29 -14.28
CA LYS A 199 2.17 -10.80 -13.04
C LYS A 199 3.10 -9.62 -13.31
N THR A 200 3.18 -8.69 -12.35
CA THR A 200 4.13 -7.56 -12.45
C THR A 200 5.56 -7.98 -12.25
N PHE A 201 5.79 -9.07 -11.51
CA PHE A 201 7.11 -9.55 -11.02
C PHE A 201 7.86 -8.50 -10.19
N GLN A 202 7.18 -7.45 -9.77
CA GLN A 202 7.78 -6.46 -8.90
C GLN A 202 8.16 -7.10 -7.57
N GLN A 203 9.37 -6.79 -7.12
CA GLN A 203 9.85 -7.17 -5.79
C GLN A 203 9.81 -5.97 -4.85
N VAL A 204 9.77 -6.27 -3.55
CA VAL A 204 9.84 -5.27 -2.49
C VAL A 204 11.09 -4.40 -2.68
N LYS A 205 10.90 -3.09 -2.67
CA LYS A 205 12.00 -2.13 -2.70
C LYS A 205 12.65 -2.00 -1.33
N ARG A 206 13.97 -1.84 -1.32
CA ARG A 206 14.74 -1.63 -0.09
C ARG A 206 14.55 -2.71 0.97
N ALA A 207 14.24 -3.94 0.55
CA ALA A 207 13.99 -5.05 1.44
C ALA A 207 15.14 -5.27 2.43
N ALA A 208 14.79 -5.49 3.71
CA ALA A 208 15.73 -5.96 4.71
C ALA A 208 16.07 -7.45 4.49
N PRO A 209 17.13 -7.99 5.15
CA PRO A 209 17.36 -9.43 5.20
C PRO A 209 16.11 -10.18 5.65
N GLY A 210 15.74 -11.24 4.92
CA GLY A 210 14.51 -12.00 5.14
C GLY A 210 13.22 -11.31 4.67
N GLY A 211 13.31 -10.19 3.97
CA GLY A 211 12.17 -9.43 3.47
C GLY A 211 12.03 -9.40 1.93
N LEU A 212 13.04 -9.85 1.19
CA LEU A 212 13.00 -9.83 -0.27
C LEU A 212 12.00 -10.86 -0.82
N GLY A 213 11.16 -10.46 -1.74
CA GLY A 213 10.17 -11.28 -2.43
C GLY A 213 9.22 -10.46 -3.26
N TYR A 214 8.20 -11.10 -3.83
CA TYR A 214 7.22 -10.41 -4.66
C TYR A 214 6.37 -9.44 -3.84
N VAL A 215 5.98 -8.33 -4.47
CA VAL A 215 4.92 -7.45 -3.97
C VAL A 215 3.59 -8.19 -4.08
N MET A 216 2.77 -8.15 -3.02
CA MET A 216 1.49 -8.83 -3.01
C MET A 216 0.44 -8.14 -3.89
N ASP A 217 -0.60 -8.87 -4.29
CA ASP A 217 -1.76 -8.32 -4.96
C ASP A 217 -2.69 -7.63 -3.94
N HIS A 218 -2.61 -6.31 -3.88
CA HIS A 218 -3.41 -5.48 -2.97
C HIS A 218 -4.91 -5.46 -3.33
N PHE A 219 -5.28 -5.87 -4.54
CA PHE A 219 -6.67 -5.96 -4.96
C PHE A 219 -7.31 -7.31 -4.60
N ASN A 220 -6.51 -8.28 -4.13
CA ASN A 220 -6.95 -9.63 -3.82
C ASN A 220 -7.02 -9.85 -2.31
N LYS A 221 -8.24 -9.97 -1.78
CA LYS A 221 -8.48 -10.17 -0.34
C LYS A 221 -7.78 -11.41 0.23
N SER A 222 -7.68 -12.49 -0.56
CA SER A 222 -6.99 -13.71 -0.14
C SER A 222 -5.48 -13.50 -0.06
N ALA A 223 -4.88 -12.79 -1.02
CA ALA A 223 -3.46 -12.46 -1.00
C ALA A 223 -3.11 -11.58 0.22
N VAL A 224 -3.95 -10.57 0.51
CA VAL A 224 -3.81 -9.72 1.71
C VAL A 224 -3.88 -10.57 2.98
N LYS A 225 -4.87 -11.46 3.11
CA LYS A 225 -4.99 -12.36 4.26
C LYS A 225 -3.77 -13.25 4.41
N ASN A 226 -3.31 -13.89 3.33
CA ASN A 226 -2.13 -14.75 3.34
C ASN A 226 -0.88 -13.99 3.77
N TYR A 227 -0.73 -12.74 3.31
CA TYR A 227 0.35 -11.85 3.71
C TYR A 227 0.33 -11.55 5.22
N LEU A 228 -0.83 -11.22 5.77
CA LEU A 228 -0.99 -10.85 7.18
C LEU A 228 -0.81 -12.05 8.13
N ASN A 229 -1.16 -13.27 7.70
CA ASN A 229 -0.97 -14.48 8.49
C ASN A 229 0.48 -14.69 8.95
N ARG A 230 1.48 -14.25 8.18
CA ARG A 230 2.89 -14.34 8.58
C ARG A 230 3.21 -13.52 9.84
N PHE A 231 2.52 -12.41 10.03
CA PHE A 231 2.64 -11.59 11.25
C PHE A 231 1.96 -12.26 12.41
N ASP A 232 0.76 -12.82 12.20
CA ASP A 232 0.06 -13.59 13.22
C ASP A 232 0.93 -14.74 13.73
N ASP A 233 1.56 -15.47 12.83
CA ASP A 233 2.49 -16.55 13.14
C ASP A 233 3.71 -16.09 13.93
N ALA A 234 4.34 -14.98 13.52
CA ALA A 234 5.53 -14.46 14.17
C ALA A 234 5.23 -13.97 15.60
N PHE A 235 4.16 -13.21 15.76
CA PHE A 235 3.74 -12.72 17.07
C PHE A 235 3.24 -13.84 17.99
N SER A 236 2.48 -14.79 17.45
CA SER A 236 1.99 -15.95 18.24
C SER A 236 3.14 -16.82 18.75
N ARG A 237 4.13 -17.09 17.91
CA ARG A 237 5.30 -17.90 18.29
C ARG A 237 6.24 -17.21 19.26
N SER A 238 6.43 -15.91 19.13
CA SER A 238 7.37 -15.16 19.97
C SER A 238 6.77 -14.66 21.28
N GLY A 239 5.45 -14.46 21.34
CA GLY A 239 4.80 -13.75 22.43
C GLY A 239 5.20 -12.28 22.56
N ALA A 240 5.83 -11.69 21.51
CA ALA A 240 6.23 -10.29 21.52
C ALA A 240 5.01 -9.37 21.64
N PRO A 241 5.14 -8.25 22.37
CA PRO A 241 4.08 -7.24 22.42
C PRO A 241 3.85 -6.66 21.03
N ARG A 242 2.61 -6.27 20.75
CA ARG A 242 2.25 -5.57 19.50
C ARG A 242 2.79 -4.13 19.53
N PRO A 243 3.13 -3.56 18.38
CA PRO A 243 3.38 -2.12 18.28
C PRO A 243 2.10 -1.34 18.55
N ASN A 244 2.23 -0.04 18.81
CA ASN A 244 1.08 0.87 18.91
C ASN A 244 0.32 0.96 17.58
N SER A 245 1.06 1.14 16.48
CA SER A 245 0.49 1.13 15.14
C SER A 245 1.29 0.25 14.18
N PHE A 246 0.57 -0.35 13.24
CA PHE A 246 1.15 -0.90 12.02
C PHE A 246 1.16 0.19 10.94
N PHE A 247 2.32 0.37 10.30
CA PHE A 247 2.53 1.38 9.29
C PHE A 247 2.53 0.80 7.87
N ASN A 248 1.95 1.54 6.93
CA ASN A 248 2.07 1.34 5.48
C ASN A 248 2.63 2.59 4.83
N ASP A 249 3.73 2.44 4.13
CA ASP A 249 4.39 3.48 3.33
C ASP A 249 3.58 3.79 2.05
N SER A 250 4.11 4.64 1.18
CA SER A 250 3.50 4.99 -0.09
C SER A 250 3.20 3.77 -0.96
N TYR A 251 2.09 3.84 -1.70
CA TYR A 251 1.68 2.80 -2.64
C TYR A 251 2.52 2.87 -3.91
N GLU A 252 3.58 2.08 -3.97
CA GLU A 252 4.47 2.03 -5.13
C GLU A 252 4.41 0.68 -5.87
N VAL A 253 3.19 0.22 -6.14
CA VAL A 253 2.95 -1.04 -6.88
C VAL A 253 2.82 -0.73 -8.36
N TYR A 254 3.95 -0.83 -9.06
CA TYR A 254 4.03 -0.43 -10.46
C TYR A 254 3.44 -1.46 -11.42
N GLY A 255 2.58 -0.97 -12.32
CA GLY A 255 1.95 -1.78 -13.35
C GLY A 255 0.89 -2.76 -12.86
N ALA A 256 0.61 -2.81 -11.56
CA ALA A 256 -0.53 -3.54 -11.03
C ALA A 256 -1.82 -2.82 -11.41
N ASN A 257 -2.60 -3.44 -12.26
CA ASN A 257 -3.83 -2.86 -12.79
C ASN A 257 -4.93 -3.91 -13.00
N TRP A 258 -4.77 -5.07 -12.37
CA TRP A 258 -5.71 -6.18 -12.47
C TRP A 258 -5.61 -7.08 -11.24
N SER A 259 -6.62 -7.94 -11.07
CA SER A 259 -6.62 -9.01 -10.08
C SER A 259 -7.45 -10.19 -10.60
N PRO A 260 -7.20 -11.43 -10.18
CA PRO A 260 -8.12 -12.53 -10.43
C PRO A 260 -9.53 -12.19 -9.92
N GLY A 261 -10.55 -12.50 -10.74
CA GLY A 261 -11.95 -12.17 -10.40
C GLY A 261 -12.37 -10.73 -10.71
N PHE A 262 -11.50 -9.92 -11.35
CA PHE A 262 -11.79 -8.51 -11.63
C PHE A 262 -13.02 -8.31 -12.52
N LEU A 263 -13.25 -9.17 -13.50
CA LEU A 263 -14.40 -9.04 -14.41
C LEU A 263 -15.74 -9.26 -13.68
N GLU A 264 -15.76 -10.22 -12.79
CA GLU A 264 -16.91 -10.52 -11.94
C GLU A 264 -17.21 -9.37 -10.97
N GLU A 265 -16.19 -8.82 -10.32
CA GLU A 265 -16.30 -7.63 -9.46
C GLU A 265 -16.79 -6.41 -10.24
N PHE A 266 -16.25 -6.21 -11.45
CA PHE A 266 -16.67 -5.11 -12.31
C PHE A 266 -18.14 -5.24 -12.70
N GLU A 267 -18.57 -6.41 -13.20
CA GLU A 267 -19.97 -6.66 -13.59
C GLU A 267 -20.92 -6.44 -12.41
N GLN A 268 -20.56 -6.94 -11.22
CA GLN A 268 -21.35 -6.77 -10.02
C GLN A 268 -21.52 -5.30 -9.61
N ARG A 269 -20.46 -4.51 -9.73
CA ARG A 269 -20.45 -3.11 -9.29
C ARG A 269 -21.02 -2.15 -10.33
N ARG A 270 -20.78 -2.41 -11.62
CA ARG A 270 -21.11 -1.48 -12.72
C ARG A 270 -22.35 -1.92 -13.52
N GLY A 271 -22.78 -3.18 -13.39
CA GLY A 271 -24.02 -3.70 -14.02
C GLY A 271 -23.86 -4.04 -15.49
N TYR A 272 -22.62 -4.12 -16.02
CA TYR A 272 -22.33 -4.54 -17.39
C TYR A 272 -20.97 -5.24 -17.46
N LYS A 273 -20.77 -6.02 -18.53
CA LYS A 273 -19.55 -6.81 -18.74
C LYS A 273 -18.46 -5.98 -19.38
N LEU A 274 -17.33 -5.81 -18.69
CA LEU A 274 -16.19 -5.02 -19.18
C LEU A 274 -15.59 -5.61 -20.47
N GLU A 275 -15.59 -6.93 -20.59
CA GLU A 275 -15.04 -7.62 -21.77
C GLU A 275 -15.76 -7.29 -23.07
N GLU A 276 -17.01 -6.85 -23.01
CA GLU A 276 -17.75 -6.36 -24.18
C GLU A 276 -17.34 -4.95 -24.61
N TYR A 277 -16.53 -4.26 -23.80
CA TYR A 277 -16.08 -2.89 -23.99
C TYR A 277 -14.54 -2.78 -24.01
N LEU A 278 -13.85 -3.88 -24.35
CA LEU A 278 -12.37 -3.84 -24.46
C LEU A 278 -11.86 -2.82 -25.48
N PRO A 279 -12.49 -2.58 -26.66
CA PRO A 279 -12.07 -1.52 -27.56
C PRO A 279 -12.14 -0.13 -26.92
N GLU A 280 -13.16 0.13 -26.12
CA GLU A 280 -13.38 1.39 -25.40
C GLU A 280 -12.38 1.54 -24.26
N LEU A 281 -12.12 0.49 -23.50
CA LEU A 281 -11.09 0.48 -22.44
C LEU A 281 -9.71 0.80 -23.03
N LEU A 282 -9.37 0.23 -24.17
CA LEU A 282 -8.10 0.46 -24.87
C LEU A 282 -8.08 1.78 -25.66
N GLY A 283 -9.21 2.43 -25.83
CA GLY A 283 -9.40 3.64 -26.65
C GLY A 283 -8.85 4.93 -26.04
N LYS A 284 -8.18 4.87 -24.90
CA LYS A 284 -7.51 6.03 -24.22
C LYS A 284 -8.42 7.26 -24.00
N GLY A 285 -9.73 7.04 -23.85
CA GLY A 285 -10.69 8.13 -23.56
C GLY A 285 -11.00 9.04 -24.74
N GLN A 286 -10.78 8.60 -25.98
CA GLN A 286 -11.02 9.39 -27.18
C GLN A 286 -12.52 9.65 -27.43
N THR A 287 -13.39 8.75 -27.02
CA THR A 287 -14.86 8.88 -27.13
C THR A 287 -15.47 9.06 -25.74
N ASP A 288 -16.74 9.50 -25.68
CA ASP A 288 -17.45 9.60 -24.40
C ASP A 288 -17.64 8.22 -23.76
N THR A 289 -18.00 7.21 -24.53
CA THR A 289 -18.10 5.82 -24.05
C THR A 289 -16.78 5.32 -23.49
N SER A 290 -15.66 5.56 -24.19
CA SER A 290 -14.35 5.17 -23.71
C SER A 290 -14.00 5.86 -22.37
N ARG A 291 -14.32 7.16 -22.22
CA ARG A 291 -14.09 7.87 -20.95
C ARG A 291 -14.89 7.26 -19.80
N ARG A 292 -16.15 6.90 -20.03
CA ARG A 292 -17.02 6.26 -19.03
C ARG A 292 -16.50 4.89 -18.62
N VAL A 293 -16.19 4.04 -19.59
CA VAL A 293 -15.63 2.69 -19.32
C VAL A 293 -14.32 2.76 -18.54
N ILE A 294 -13.42 3.70 -18.89
CA ILE A 294 -12.18 3.91 -18.16
C ILE A 294 -12.44 4.44 -16.75
N SER A 295 -13.43 5.31 -16.56
CA SER A 295 -13.83 5.80 -15.23
C SER A 295 -14.33 4.66 -14.36
N ASP A 296 -15.27 3.86 -14.87
CA ASP A 296 -15.85 2.72 -14.16
C ASP A 296 -14.79 1.65 -13.81
N TYR A 297 -13.85 1.41 -14.74
CA TYR A 297 -12.70 0.53 -14.51
C TYR A 297 -11.82 1.04 -13.34
N ARG A 298 -11.46 2.33 -13.34
CA ARG A 298 -10.63 2.93 -12.30
C ARG A 298 -11.34 2.97 -10.95
N GLU A 299 -12.61 3.26 -10.96
CA GLU A 299 -13.43 3.28 -9.75
C GLU A 299 -13.53 1.87 -9.14
N THR A 300 -13.76 0.84 -9.97
CA THR A 300 -13.75 -0.56 -9.51
C THR A 300 -12.39 -0.94 -8.89
N MET A 301 -11.29 -0.56 -9.52
CA MET A 301 -9.95 -0.78 -8.96
C MET A 301 -9.79 -0.07 -7.61
N GLY A 302 -10.24 1.18 -7.50
CA GLY A 302 -10.16 1.96 -6.26
C GLY A 302 -10.97 1.34 -5.12
N GLU A 303 -12.18 0.90 -5.40
CA GLU A 303 -13.06 0.23 -4.44
C GLU A 303 -12.45 -1.11 -3.98
N MET A 304 -11.92 -1.92 -4.90
CA MET A 304 -11.24 -3.17 -4.56
C MET A 304 -10.01 -2.93 -3.68
N LEU A 305 -9.21 -1.89 -3.95
CA LEU A 305 -8.08 -1.52 -3.10
C LEU A 305 -8.53 -1.13 -1.69
N LEU A 306 -9.58 -0.31 -1.61
CA LEU A 306 -10.14 0.12 -0.33
C LEU A 306 -10.62 -1.07 0.49
N GLU A 307 -11.49 -1.91 -0.08
CA GLU A 307 -12.17 -2.99 0.64
C GLU A 307 -11.26 -4.18 0.92
N ASN A 308 -10.49 -4.61 -0.10
CA ASN A 308 -9.70 -5.82 0.00
C ASN A 308 -8.37 -5.62 0.72
N PHE A 309 -7.79 -4.41 0.66
CA PHE A 309 -6.53 -4.09 1.32
C PHE A 309 -6.74 -3.20 2.54
N THR A 310 -7.14 -1.94 2.36
CA THR A 310 -7.10 -0.95 3.45
C THR A 310 -8.04 -1.32 4.60
N VAL A 311 -9.29 -1.66 4.31
CA VAL A 311 -10.27 -2.14 5.32
C VAL A 311 -9.77 -3.42 5.98
N SER A 312 -9.37 -4.41 5.17
CA SER A 312 -8.95 -5.73 5.69
C SER A 312 -7.72 -5.65 6.59
N TRP A 313 -6.74 -4.80 6.23
CA TRP A 313 -5.54 -4.56 7.02
C TRP A 313 -5.85 -3.80 8.31
N THR A 314 -6.68 -2.76 8.25
CA THR A 314 -7.11 -1.99 9.44
C THR A 314 -7.87 -2.86 10.42
N GLU A 315 -8.85 -3.64 9.93
CA GLU A 315 -9.58 -4.59 10.78
C GLU A 315 -8.66 -5.66 11.40
N TRP A 316 -7.66 -6.13 10.64
CA TRP A 316 -6.67 -7.07 11.17
C TRP A 316 -5.87 -6.42 12.31
N ALA A 317 -5.32 -5.23 12.13
CA ALA A 317 -4.58 -4.52 13.17
C ALA A 317 -5.42 -4.28 14.42
N ASN A 318 -6.65 -3.78 14.25
CA ASN A 318 -7.56 -3.46 15.35
C ASN A 318 -7.97 -4.71 16.15
N ARG A 319 -8.15 -5.88 15.49
CA ARG A 319 -8.37 -7.14 16.21
C ARG A 319 -7.20 -7.55 17.11
N HIS A 320 -6.00 -7.06 16.83
CA HIS A 320 -4.80 -7.28 17.64
C HIS A 320 -4.52 -6.16 18.65
N GLY A 321 -5.43 -5.20 18.80
CA GLY A 321 -5.30 -4.08 19.71
C GLY A 321 -4.30 -3.01 19.27
N ALA A 322 -3.90 -3.02 18.00
CA ALA A 322 -3.05 -2.02 17.39
C ALA A 322 -3.86 -1.12 16.43
N THR A 323 -3.40 0.09 16.20
CA THR A 323 -3.95 1.00 15.18
C THR A 323 -3.23 0.84 13.84
N THR A 324 -3.73 1.52 12.81
CA THR A 324 -3.08 1.59 11.49
C THR A 324 -2.69 3.04 11.17
N ARG A 325 -1.51 3.20 10.57
CA ARG A 325 -1.03 4.47 10.02
C ARG A 325 -0.64 4.28 8.56
N ASN A 326 -1.24 5.08 7.66
CA ASN A 326 -1.14 4.87 6.21
C ASN A 326 -0.83 6.15 5.46
N GLN A 327 0.21 6.12 4.64
CA GLN A 327 0.47 7.21 3.71
C GLN A 327 -0.51 7.23 2.53
N ALA A 328 -0.96 6.08 2.05
CA ALA A 328 -1.85 5.92 0.89
C ALA A 328 -1.40 6.65 -0.40
N HIS A 329 -0.28 7.35 -0.35
CA HIS A 329 0.27 8.12 -1.46
C HIS A 329 0.56 7.24 -2.68
N GLY A 330 0.19 7.68 -3.88
CA GLY A 330 0.36 6.93 -5.12
C GLY A 330 -0.69 5.84 -5.38
N SER A 331 -1.67 5.65 -4.49
CA SER A 331 -2.73 4.66 -4.66
C SER A 331 -3.65 4.98 -5.86
N PRO A 332 -4.05 3.97 -6.65
CA PRO A 332 -4.98 4.15 -7.75
C PRO A 332 -6.44 4.16 -7.25
N ALA A 333 -6.73 4.95 -6.22
CA ALA A 333 -8.03 5.06 -5.56
C ALA A 333 -8.27 6.50 -5.09
N ASN A 334 -9.48 6.78 -4.60
CA ASN A 334 -9.73 8.03 -3.88
C ASN A 334 -8.95 8.03 -2.57
N ILE A 335 -7.93 8.86 -2.48
CA ILE A 335 -7.02 8.90 -1.33
C ILE A 335 -7.74 9.32 -0.04
N LEU A 336 -8.82 10.12 -0.14
CA LEU A 336 -9.59 10.55 1.02
C LEU A 336 -10.36 9.38 1.66
N ASP A 337 -10.89 8.46 0.85
CA ASP A 337 -11.56 7.27 1.34
C ASP A 337 -10.56 6.32 2.03
N LEU A 338 -9.35 6.19 1.47
CA LEU A 338 -8.26 5.41 2.09
C LEU A 338 -7.85 6.02 3.44
N TYR A 339 -7.74 7.35 3.53
CA TYR A 339 -7.42 8.04 4.78
C TYR A 339 -8.53 7.97 5.82
N ALA A 340 -9.80 8.02 5.39
CA ALA A 340 -10.94 7.90 6.29
C ALA A 340 -11.10 6.50 6.91
N THR A 341 -10.46 5.49 6.32
CA THR A 341 -10.57 4.09 6.73
C THR A 341 -9.54 3.70 7.80
N VAL A 342 -8.40 4.39 7.86
CA VAL A 342 -7.32 4.08 8.80
C VAL A 342 -7.40 4.93 10.05
N ASP A 343 -6.75 4.50 11.13
CA ASP A 343 -6.78 5.22 12.41
C ASP A 343 -5.96 6.52 12.35
N VAL A 344 -4.82 6.49 11.64
CA VAL A 344 -3.93 7.64 11.49
C VAL A 344 -3.62 7.87 10.01
N PRO A 345 -4.27 8.83 9.35
CA PRO A 345 -3.88 9.24 8.00
C PRO A 345 -2.56 10.01 8.04
N GLU A 346 -1.64 9.66 7.14
CA GLU A 346 -0.34 10.30 7.02
C GLU A 346 -0.12 10.78 5.58
N CYS A 347 0.37 12.01 5.41
CA CYS A 347 0.80 12.49 4.11
C CYS A 347 2.32 12.72 4.09
N GLU A 348 2.93 12.49 2.94
CA GLU A 348 4.32 12.79 2.70
C GLU A 348 4.45 14.15 2.01
N ILE A 349 5.38 15.00 2.48
CA ILE A 349 5.65 16.30 1.88
C ILE A 349 6.93 16.19 1.04
N PHE A 350 6.78 16.29 -0.28
CA PHE A 350 7.90 16.29 -1.22
C PHE A 350 8.38 17.72 -1.49
N GLY A 351 9.28 18.22 -0.66
CA GLY A 351 9.94 19.49 -0.89
C GLY A 351 9.01 20.72 -0.90
N ILE A 352 9.50 21.83 -1.45
CA ILE A 352 8.72 23.04 -1.63
C ILE A 352 7.81 22.83 -2.86
N THR A 353 6.55 22.58 -2.64
CA THR A 353 5.56 22.70 -3.70
C THR A 353 5.54 24.15 -4.15
N GLY A 354 5.50 24.39 -5.47
CA GLY A 354 5.48 25.75 -6.05
C GLY A 354 4.19 26.55 -5.75
N PHE A 355 3.50 26.27 -4.66
CA PHE A 355 2.36 27.04 -4.20
C PHE A 355 2.86 28.32 -3.54
N ASP A 356 2.69 29.46 -4.23
CA ASP A 356 2.77 30.78 -3.60
C ASP A 356 1.57 30.91 -2.65
N ILE A 357 1.83 30.70 -1.37
CA ILE A 357 0.84 31.04 -0.34
C ILE A 357 0.98 32.55 -0.09
N PRO A 358 -0.04 33.36 -0.43
CA PRO A 358 0.03 34.82 -0.22
C PRO A 358 0.36 35.13 1.24
N GLY A 359 1.41 35.92 1.48
CA GLY A 359 1.84 36.33 2.84
C GLY A 359 2.87 35.43 3.50
N LEU A 360 3.20 34.27 2.95
CA LEU A 360 4.34 33.48 3.41
C LEU A 360 5.61 33.87 2.63
N ARG A 361 6.64 34.25 3.37
CA ARG A 361 7.96 34.50 2.75
C ARG A 361 8.54 33.17 2.24
N LYS A 362 9.12 33.18 1.03
CA LYS A 362 9.79 32.00 0.43
C LYS A 362 10.96 31.45 1.27
N ASP A 363 11.54 32.28 2.13
CA ASP A 363 12.64 31.97 3.03
C ASP A 363 12.19 31.43 4.39
N SER A 364 10.90 31.49 4.71
CA SER A 364 10.31 30.90 5.93
C SER A 364 9.75 29.48 5.72
N LEU A 365 9.80 28.96 4.50
CA LEU A 365 9.46 27.56 4.24
C LEU A 365 10.60 26.68 4.73
N ILE A 366 10.36 25.94 5.81
CA ILE A 366 11.31 24.96 6.33
C ILE A 366 11.59 23.96 5.21
N LYS A 367 12.84 23.90 4.75
CA LYS A 367 13.30 22.78 3.93
C LYS A 367 13.33 21.56 4.82
N ILE A 368 12.29 20.75 4.76
CA ILE A 368 12.32 19.41 5.31
C ILE A 368 13.01 18.55 4.24
N ASN A 369 14.27 18.22 4.48
CA ASN A 369 15.04 17.29 3.64
C ASN A 369 14.71 15.88 4.08
#